data_afbbaff85be5ee9c428631bff4150585
#
_entry.id   afbbaff85be5ee9c428631bff4150585
#
_cell.length_a   1.000
_cell.length_b   1.000
_cell.length_c   1.000
_cell.angle_alpha   90.00
_cell.angle_beta   90.00
_cell.angle_gamma   90.00
#
_symmetry.space_group_name_H-M   'P 1'
#
loop_
_entity.id
_entity.type
_entity.pdbx_description
1 polymer ?
#
loop_
_entity_poly.entity_id
_entity_poly.type
_entity_poly.pdbx_seq_one_letter_code
_entity_poly.pdbx_strand_id
1 'polypeptide(L)'
;EYVEAIEEDIKWLGFEWGNVYYASDYFQQLWDFAVRLIQEGKAYIDEQTSEQIAAQKGTPTQPGTESPYRNRPVEESLTLFRKMNSGEIEEGAMVLRAKIDMANPNMHFRDPIIYRVVKHPHHRTGTTWKAYPMYDFAHGQSDFFEGVTHSLCTLEFVVHRPLYDLF
;
A
#
# COMPACT_ATOMS: atom_id res chain seq x y z
N GLU A 1 -3.54 15.58 -16.52
CA GLU A 1 -2.99 16.89 -16.06
C GLU A 1 -1.63 16.70 -15.38
N TYR A 2 -1.51 16.06 -14.19
CA TYR A 2 -0.21 15.93 -13.51
C TYR A 2 0.80 15.08 -14.27
N VAL A 3 0.40 13.99 -14.90
CA VAL A 3 1.30 13.14 -15.70
C VAL A 3 1.91 13.92 -16.87
N GLU A 4 1.10 14.63 -17.60
CA GLU A 4 1.52 15.47 -18.72
C GLU A 4 2.49 16.57 -18.27
N ALA A 5 2.18 17.24 -17.15
CA ALA A 5 3.06 18.27 -16.58
C ALA A 5 4.43 17.71 -16.17
N ILE A 6 4.47 16.52 -15.54
CA ILE A 6 5.73 15.84 -15.19
C ILE A 6 6.54 15.51 -16.44
N GLU A 7 5.90 15.00 -17.49
CA GLU A 7 6.59 14.70 -18.75
C GLU A 7 7.13 15.97 -19.43
N GLU A 8 6.39 17.07 -19.40
CA GLU A 8 6.84 18.36 -19.91
C GLU A 8 8.04 18.89 -19.13
N ASP A 9 8.01 18.80 -17.80
CA ASP A 9 9.09 19.25 -16.93
C ASP A 9 10.38 18.44 -17.17
N ILE A 10 10.29 17.13 -17.33
CA ILE A 10 11.41 16.24 -17.62
C ILE A 10 12.04 16.61 -18.97
N LYS A 11 11.23 16.84 -20.00
CA LYS A 11 11.69 17.31 -21.33
C LYS A 11 12.35 18.69 -21.25
N TRP A 12 11.74 19.60 -20.48
CA TRP A 12 12.30 20.94 -20.28
C TRP A 12 13.67 20.90 -19.61
N LEU A 13 13.90 19.93 -18.69
CA LEU A 13 15.21 19.69 -18.09
C LEU A 13 16.23 19.05 -19.05
N GLY A 14 15.82 18.68 -20.26
CA GLY A 14 16.69 18.11 -21.29
C GLY A 14 16.88 16.58 -21.17
N PHE A 15 16.03 15.90 -20.41
CA PHE A 15 16.07 14.45 -20.30
C PHE A 15 15.08 13.77 -21.24
N GLU A 16 15.44 12.57 -21.68
CA GLU A 16 14.57 11.66 -22.43
C GLU A 16 14.43 10.35 -21.65
N TRP A 17 13.28 9.69 -21.78
CA TRP A 17 13.03 8.38 -21.17
C TRP A 17 12.69 7.35 -22.23
N GLY A 18 12.97 6.06 -21.93
CA GLY A 18 12.66 4.97 -22.85
C GLY A 18 11.19 4.56 -22.81
N ASN A 19 10.68 4.28 -21.61
CA ASN A 19 9.32 3.81 -21.40
C ASN A 19 8.66 4.55 -20.24
N VAL A 20 7.32 4.60 -20.27
CA VAL A 20 6.49 5.08 -19.16
C VAL A 20 5.64 3.91 -18.68
N TYR A 21 5.72 3.62 -17.38
CA TYR A 21 4.95 2.58 -16.72
C TYR A 21 4.07 3.18 -15.64
N TYR A 22 3.01 2.50 -15.30
CA TYR A 22 2.09 2.96 -14.26
C TYR A 22 1.80 1.82 -13.29
N ALA A 23 1.79 2.11 -12.00
CA ALA A 23 1.44 1.12 -10.98
C ALA A 23 0.07 0.46 -11.24
N SER A 24 -0.83 1.19 -11.91
CA SER A 24 -2.15 0.66 -12.33
C SER A 24 -2.08 -0.45 -13.37
N ASP A 25 -0.97 -0.62 -14.08
CA ASP A 25 -0.75 -1.74 -15.01
C ASP A 25 -0.55 -3.06 -14.26
N TYR A 26 -0.17 -2.98 -12.98
CA TYR A 26 0.16 -4.11 -12.10
C TYR A 26 -0.87 -4.32 -10.98
N PHE A 27 -2.02 -3.65 -10.99
CA PHE A 27 -3.00 -3.76 -9.90
C PHE A 27 -3.46 -5.20 -9.64
N GLN A 28 -3.55 -6.04 -10.66
CA GLN A 28 -3.89 -7.46 -10.46
C GLN A 28 -2.77 -8.20 -9.73
N GLN A 29 -1.52 -8.03 -10.15
CA GLN A 29 -0.37 -8.68 -9.50
C GLN A 29 -0.21 -8.21 -8.06
N LEU A 30 -0.35 -6.89 -7.82
CA LEU A 30 -0.32 -6.32 -6.46
C LEU A 30 -1.44 -6.88 -5.58
N TRP A 31 -2.64 -7.05 -6.16
CA TRP A 31 -3.77 -7.70 -5.48
C TRP A 31 -3.46 -9.15 -5.10
N ASP A 32 -2.91 -9.92 -6.04
CA ASP A 32 -2.57 -11.32 -5.83
C ASP A 32 -1.49 -11.48 -4.75
N PHE A 33 -0.51 -10.57 -4.70
CA PHE A 33 0.48 -10.53 -3.61
C PHE A 33 -0.15 -10.20 -2.26
N ALA A 34 -1.08 -9.26 -2.20
CA ALA A 34 -1.82 -8.95 -0.97
C ALA A 34 -2.64 -10.16 -0.50
N VAL A 35 -3.32 -10.86 -1.41
CA VAL A 35 -4.02 -12.12 -1.11
C VAL A 35 -3.07 -13.16 -0.53
N ARG A 36 -1.88 -13.31 -1.10
CA ARG A 36 -0.85 -14.23 -0.60
C ARG A 36 -0.40 -13.86 0.81
N LEU A 37 -0.15 -12.57 1.10
CA LEU A 37 0.20 -12.13 2.45
C LEU A 37 -0.89 -12.48 3.47
N ILE A 38 -2.17 -12.34 3.11
CA ILE A 38 -3.27 -12.73 3.99
C ILE A 38 -3.25 -14.25 4.22
N GLN A 39 -3.09 -15.05 3.16
CA GLN A 39 -3.04 -16.51 3.24
C GLN A 39 -1.89 -17.03 4.11
N GLU A 40 -0.76 -16.33 4.08
CA GLU A 40 0.40 -16.62 4.91
C GLU A 40 0.28 -16.07 6.36
N GLY A 41 -0.85 -15.43 6.70
CA GLY A 41 -1.06 -14.81 8.01
C GLY A 41 -0.21 -13.57 8.26
N LYS A 42 0.33 -12.96 7.20
CA LYS A 42 1.19 -11.77 7.23
C LYS A 42 0.45 -10.46 6.97
N ALA A 43 -0.86 -10.52 6.75
CA ALA A 43 -1.73 -9.36 6.62
C ALA A 43 -3.11 -9.66 7.19
N TYR A 44 -3.81 -8.64 7.64
CA TYR A 44 -5.13 -8.74 8.24
C TYR A 44 -5.99 -7.51 7.94
N ILE A 45 -7.32 -7.68 7.93
CA ILE A 45 -8.26 -6.58 7.82
C ILE A 45 -8.47 -5.94 9.19
N ASP A 46 -8.31 -4.63 9.22
CA ASP A 46 -8.52 -3.78 10.40
C ASP A 46 -9.71 -2.85 10.15
N GLU A 47 -10.69 -2.87 11.03
CA GLU A 47 -11.90 -2.04 10.97
C GLU A 47 -11.81 -0.81 11.89
N GLN A 48 -10.63 -0.48 12.36
CA GLN A 48 -10.39 0.72 13.14
C GLN A 48 -10.35 1.96 12.26
N THR A 49 -10.75 3.11 12.83
CA THR A 49 -10.62 4.40 12.15
C THR A 49 -9.15 4.82 12.04
N SER A 50 -8.86 5.75 11.14
CA SER A 50 -7.51 6.31 10.98
C SER A 50 -6.96 6.88 12.28
N GLU A 51 -7.80 7.52 13.11
CA GLU A 51 -7.43 8.08 14.40
C GLU A 51 -7.07 6.98 15.41
N GLN A 52 -7.83 5.90 15.43
CA GLN A 52 -7.55 4.74 16.30
C GLN A 52 -6.23 4.07 15.91
N ILE A 53 -6.01 3.85 14.61
CA ILE A 53 -4.76 3.28 14.10
C ILE A 53 -3.57 4.20 14.42
N ALA A 54 -3.72 5.50 14.23
CA ALA A 54 -2.67 6.48 14.55
C ALA A 54 -2.34 6.47 16.05
N ALA A 55 -3.34 6.45 16.91
CA ALA A 55 -3.17 6.40 18.37
C ALA A 55 -2.45 5.11 18.83
N GLN A 56 -2.72 3.99 18.16
CA GLN A 56 -2.07 2.71 18.49
C GLN A 56 -0.61 2.61 18.04
N LYS A 57 -0.19 3.41 17.06
CA LYS A 57 1.22 3.36 16.60
C LYS A 57 2.23 3.73 17.66
N GLY A 58 1.81 4.41 18.74
CA GLY A 58 2.73 4.90 19.78
C GLY A 58 3.61 6.06 19.30
N THR A 59 4.82 6.15 19.85
CA THR A 59 5.80 7.18 19.48
C THR A 59 7.14 6.53 19.14
N PRO A 60 8.12 7.27 18.58
CA PRO A 60 9.44 6.70 18.31
C PRO A 60 10.12 6.07 19.54
N THR A 61 9.79 6.53 20.75
CA THR A 61 10.36 6.06 22.02
C THR A 61 9.42 5.13 22.82
N GLN A 62 8.17 4.98 22.36
CA GLN A 62 7.19 4.10 23.00
C GLN A 62 6.61 3.14 21.96
N PRO A 63 6.61 1.83 22.23
CA PRO A 63 6.03 0.85 21.32
C PRO A 63 4.54 1.13 21.08
N GLY A 64 4.05 0.71 19.94
CA GLY A 64 2.62 0.68 19.64
C GLY A 64 1.91 -0.48 20.34
N THR A 65 0.59 -0.47 20.25
CA THR A 65 -0.28 -1.55 20.73
C THR A 65 -0.89 -2.30 19.56
N GLU A 66 -1.13 -3.59 19.72
CA GLU A 66 -1.74 -4.41 18.67
C GLU A 66 -3.22 -4.03 18.45
N SER A 67 -3.65 -4.09 17.20
CA SER A 67 -5.07 -3.99 16.87
C SER A 67 -5.85 -5.20 17.42
N PRO A 68 -7.10 -5.01 17.87
CA PRO A 68 -7.97 -6.13 18.24
C PRO A 68 -8.25 -7.07 17.07
N TYR A 69 -8.07 -6.61 15.83
CA TYR A 69 -8.26 -7.38 14.60
C TYR A 69 -7.01 -8.09 14.10
N ARG A 70 -5.84 -7.86 14.74
CA ARG A 70 -4.55 -8.38 14.30
C ARG A 70 -4.48 -9.90 14.16
N ASN A 71 -5.24 -10.61 14.97
CA ASN A 71 -5.32 -12.07 14.97
C ASN A 71 -6.63 -12.61 14.37
N ARG A 72 -7.27 -11.82 13.51
CA ARG A 72 -8.46 -12.23 12.75
C ARG A 72 -8.16 -13.49 11.92
N PRO A 73 -9.08 -14.46 11.82
CA PRO A 73 -8.91 -15.63 10.97
C PRO A 73 -8.61 -15.26 9.51
N VAL A 74 -7.72 -16.02 8.88
CA VAL A 74 -7.28 -15.79 7.49
C VAL A 74 -8.47 -15.74 6.53
N GLU A 75 -9.39 -16.71 6.63
CA GLU A 75 -10.57 -16.79 5.75
C GLU A 75 -11.51 -15.59 5.90
N GLU A 76 -11.64 -15.05 7.10
CA GLU A 76 -12.40 -13.83 7.34
C GLU A 76 -11.73 -12.63 6.70
N SER A 77 -10.43 -12.47 6.88
CA SER A 77 -9.64 -11.40 6.24
C SER A 77 -9.70 -11.48 4.72
N LEU A 78 -9.62 -12.68 4.13
CA LEU A 78 -9.77 -12.89 2.68
C LEU A 78 -11.15 -12.46 2.18
N THR A 79 -12.20 -12.85 2.92
CA THR A 79 -13.57 -12.50 2.57
C THR A 79 -13.78 -10.99 2.61
N LEU A 80 -13.33 -10.33 3.66
CA LEU A 80 -13.45 -8.88 3.81
C LEU A 80 -12.60 -8.13 2.77
N PHE A 81 -11.38 -8.62 2.46
CA PHE A 81 -10.54 -8.01 1.42
C PHE A 81 -11.21 -8.04 0.05
N ARG A 82 -11.85 -9.15 -0.32
CA ARG A 82 -12.65 -9.22 -1.55
C ARG A 82 -13.83 -8.23 -1.55
N LYS A 83 -14.50 -8.06 -0.40
CA LYS A 83 -15.57 -7.06 -0.25
C LYS A 83 -15.07 -5.63 -0.39
N MET A 84 -13.84 -5.33 0.03
CA MET A 84 -13.25 -4.00 -0.20
C MET A 84 -13.23 -3.63 -1.69
N ASN A 85 -13.02 -4.60 -2.58
CA ASN A 85 -13.00 -4.36 -4.03
C ASN A 85 -14.37 -4.52 -4.71
N SER A 86 -15.38 -5.10 -4.06
CA SER A 86 -16.73 -5.24 -4.64
C SER A 86 -17.52 -3.92 -4.68
N GLY A 87 -17.11 -2.94 -3.88
CA GLY A 87 -17.84 -1.68 -3.71
C GLY A 87 -18.86 -1.69 -2.58
N GLU A 88 -18.96 -2.80 -1.82
CA GLU A 88 -19.85 -2.92 -0.66
C GLU A 88 -19.35 -2.13 0.56
N ILE A 89 -18.07 -1.81 0.60
CA ILE A 89 -17.41 -1.20 1.75
C ILE A 89 -17.23 0.30 1.53
N GLU A 90 -17.57 1.09 2.55
CA GLU A 90 -17.36 2.53 2.53
C GLU A 90 -15.89 2.90 2.74
N GLU A 91 -15.49 4.07 2.21
CA GLU A 91 -14.16 4.61 2.48
C GLU A 91 -13.94 4.80 3.98
N GLY A 92 -12.78 4.37 4.47
CA GLY A 92 -12.43 4.48 5.88
C GLY A 92 -13.07 3.43 6.81
N ALA A 93 -13.98 2.57 6.30
CA ALA A 93 -14.61 1.55 7.13
C ALA A 93 -13.68 0.41 7.51
N MET A 94 -12.74 0.09 6.63
CA MET A 94 -11.69 -0.90 6.89
C MET A 94 -10.49 -0.70 5.97
N VAL A 95 -9.36 -1.26 6.39
CA VAL A 95 -8.09 -1.25 5.65
C VAL A 95 -7.43 -2.63 5.74
N LEU A 96 -6.54 -2.95 4.79
CA LEU A 96 -5.64 -4.08 4.92
C LEU A 96 -4.32 -3.60 5.52
N ARG A 97 -3.87 -4.23 6.59
CA ARG A 97 -2.59 -3.94 7.24
C ARG A 97 -1.64 -5.13 7.12
N ALA A 98 -0.37 -4.84 6.89
CA ALA A 98 0.67 -5.85 7.05
C ALA A 98 0.87 -6.16 8.54
N LYS A 99 1.13 -7.43 8.87
CA LYS A 99 1.38 -7.91 10.24
C LYS A 99 2.87 -8.05 10.44
N ILE A 100 3.50 -7.03 11.02
CA ILE A 100 4.97 -6.98 11.17
C ILE A 100 5.36 -6.91 12.66
N ASP A 101 5.56 -5.71 13.20
CA ASP A 101 6.05 -5.53 14.57
C ASP A 101 5.62 -4.18 15.14
N MET A 102 4.68 -4.18 16.09
CA MET A 102 4.18 -2.96 16.73
C MET A 102 5.18 -2.32 17.71
N ALA A 103 6.26 -3.00 18.05
CA ALA A 103 7.33 -2.47 18.90
C ALA A 103 8.54 -1.95 18.13
N ASN A 104 8.55 -2.08 16.79
CA ASN A 104 9.67 -1.68 15.95
C ASN A 104 10.02 -0.18 16.14
N PRO A 105 11.30 0.19 16.33
CA PRO A 105 11.69 1.59 16.42
C PRO A 105 11.40 2.38 15.15
N ASN A 106 11.45 1.74 13.96
CA ASN A 106 10.95 2.33 12.72
C ASN A 106 9.42 2.22 12.68
N MET A 107 8.73 3.35 12.85
CA MET A 107 7.26 3.41 12.91
C MET A 107 6.58 2.94 11.61
N HIS A 108 7.29 2.90 10.47
CA HIS A 108 6.77 2.37 9.20
C HIS A 108 6.58 0.84 9.26
N PHE A 109 7.26 0.14 10.17
CA PHE A 109 7.10 -1.30 10.43
C PHE A 109 5.98 -1.65 11.41
N ARG A 110 5.32 -0.66 12.02
CA ARG A 110 4.24 -0.89 12.98
C ARG A 110 2.92 -1.12 12.26
N ASP A 111 2.78 -2.31 11.71
CA ASP A 111 1.63 -2.81 10.96
C ASP A 111 1.06 -1.76 9.99
N PRO A 112 1.81 -1.39 8.93
CA PRO A 112 1.39 -0.35 8.00
C PRO A 112 0.14 -0.75 7.22
N ILE A 113 -0.65 0.25 6.83
CA ILE A 113 -1.75 0.07 5.88
C ILE A 113 -1.14 -0.20 4.50
N ILE A 114 -1.56 -1.29 3.85
CA ILE A 114 -1.11 -1.65 2.51
C ILE A 114 -2.20 -1.57 1.44
N TYR A 115 -3.48 -1.60 1.83
CA TYR A 115 -4.63 -1.34 0.95
C TYR A 115 -5.71 -0.53 1.66
N ARG A 116 -6.39 0.33 0.92
CA ARG A 116 -7.57 1.10 1.35
C ARG A 116 -8.64 1.15 0.28
N VAL A 117 -9.88 1.42 0.67
CA VAL A 117 -10.99 1.67 -0.25
C VAL A 117 -10.96 3.12 -0.70
N VAL A 118 -11.14 3.34 -2.01
CA VAL A 118 -11.33 4.65 -2.63
C VAL A 118 -12.47 4.53 -3.64
N LYS A 119 -13.53 5.30 -3.46
CA LYS A 119 -14.71 5.24 -4.35
C LYS A 119 -14.59 6.10 -5.60
N HIS A 120 -13.67 7.05 -5.60
CA HIS A 120 -13.43 7.89 -6.78
C HIS A 120 -12.88 7.05 -7.94
N PRO A 121 -13.44 7.17 -9.17
CA PRO A 121 -12.94 6.45 -10.33
C PRO A 121 -11.47 6.79 -10.61
N HIS A 122 -10.64 5.77 -10.83
CA HIS A 122 -9.25 5.96 -11.20
C HIS A 122 -9.13 6.41 -12.66
N HIS A 123 -8.28 7.39 -12.95
CA HIS A 123 -8.16 8.02 -14.25
C HIS A 123 -7.81 7.05 -15.41
N ARG A 124 -7.16 5.90 -15.13
CA ARG A 124 -6.81 4.88 -16.14
C ARG A 124 -7.71 3.64 -16.08
N THR A 125 -8.04 3.16 -14.88
CA THR A 125 -8.79 1.91 -14.71
C THR A 125 -10.29 2.13 -14.44
N GLY A 126 -10.72 3.38 -14.37
CA GLY A 126 -12.12 3.73 -14.14
C GLY A 126 -12.64 3.17 -12.81
N THR A 127 -13.71 2.41 -12.88
CA THR A 127 -14.40 1.83 -11.71
C THR A 127 -14.07 0.35 -11.47
N THR A 128 -13.09 -0.21 -12.18
CA THR A 128 -12.72 -1.63 -12.08
C THR A 128 -12.23 -1.98 -10.68
N TRP A 129 -11.45 -1.09 -10.08
CA TRP A 129 -10.92 -1.25 -8.73
C TRP A 129 -11.61 -0.31 -7.75
N LYS A 130 -11.81 -0.77 -6.53
CA LYS A 130 -12.31 -0.02 -5.37
C LYS A 130 -11.32 -0.04 -4.21
N ALA A 131 -10.54 -1.12 -4.11
CA ALA A 131 -9.43 -1.23 -3.17
C ALA A 131 -8.12 -0.94 -3.90
N TYR A 132 -7.33 -0.02 -3.34
CA TYR A 132 -6.09 0.46 -3.95
C TYR A 132 -4.90 0.21 -3.04
N PRO A 133 -3.76 -0.23 -3.61
CA PRO A 133 -2.54 -0.38 -2.84
C PRO A 133 -2.02 0.97 -2.36
N MET A 134 -1.42 0.99 -1.17
CA MET A 134 -0.67 2.13 -0.70
C MET A 134 0.68 2.19 -1.39
N TYR A 135 1.27 3.39 -1.47
CA TYR A 135 2.54 3.65 -2.13
C TYR A 135 3.65 2.71 -1.67
N ASP A 136 3.83 2.54 -0.36
CA ASP A 136 4.88 1.70 0.21
C ASP A 136 4.76 0.22 -0.15
N PHE A 137 3.55 -0.25 -0.42
CA PHE A 137 3.32 -1.61 -0.90
C PHE A 137 3.53 -1.74 -2.41
N ALA A 138 3.16 -0.71 -3.18
CA ALA A 138 3.19 -0.77 -4.63
C ALA A 138 4.58 -0.48 -5.24
N HIS A 139 5.37 0.42 -4.64
CA HIS A 139 6.59 0.95 -5.25
C HIS A 139 7.61 -0.15 -5.57
N GLY A 140 8.11 -0.86 -4.57
CA GLY A 140 9.16 -1.87 -4.78
C GLY A 140 8.72 -3.00 -5.69
N GLN A 141 7.45 -3.40 -5.62
CA GLN A 141 6.89 -4.44 -6.47
C GLN A 141 6.71 -3.99 -7.92
N SER A 142 6.32 -2.73 -8.15
CA SER A 142 6.25 -2.16 -9.50
C SER A 142 7.64 -2.10 -10.13
N ASP A 143 8.65 -1.62 -9.40
CA ASP A 143 10.05 -1.61 -9.84
C ASP A 143 10.53 -3.02 -10.22
N PHE A 144 10.14 -4.04 -9.46
CA PHE A 144 10.45 -5.42 -9.77
C PHE A 144 9.81 -5.88 -11.09
N PHE A 145 8.54 -5.59 -11.31
CA PHE A 145 7.86 -5.95 -12.58
C PHE A 145 8.44 -5.25 -13.79
N GLU A 146 8.90 -4.02 -13.61
CA GLU A 146 9.50 -3.18 -14.66
C GLU A 146 10.97 -3.51 -14.91
N GLY A 147 11.59 -4.34 -14.08
CA GLY A 147 13.02 -4.69 -14.17
C GLY A 147 13.94 -3.52 -13.83
N VAL A 148 13.50 -2.61 -12.96
CA VAL A 148 14.27 -1.46 -12.52
C VAL A 148 15.48 -1.94 -11.71
N THR A 149 16.68 -1.56 -12.15
CA THR A 149 17.94 -1.92 -11.49
C THR A 149 18.42 -0.83 -10.52
N HIS A 150 18.00 0.40 -10.73
CA HIS A 150 18.36 1.58 -9.93
C HIS A 150 17.10 2.39 -9.64
N SER A 151 16.46 2.10 -8.52
CA SER A 151 15.26 2.80 -8.08
C SER A 151 15.60 4.16 -7.49
N LEU A 152 14.89 5.19 -7.92
CA LEU A 152 15.06 6.57 -7.47
C LEU A 152 13.76 7.08 -6.85
N CYS A 153 13.87 7.67 -5.67
CA CYS A 153 12.77 8.36 -5.01
C CYS A 153 13.29 9.54 -4.20
N THR A 154 12.41 10.37 -3.67
CA THR A 154 12.79 11.51 -2.85
C THR A 154 13.34 11.08 -1.49
N LEU A 155 14.16 11.94 -0.85
CA LEU A 155 14.92 11.61 0.36
C LEU A 155 14.04 11.18 1.55
N GLU A 156 12.81 11.66 1.62
CA GLU A 156 11.85 11.29 2.66
C GLU A 156 11.53 9.80 2.70
N PHE A 157 11.69 9.07 1.58
CA PHE A 157 11.44 7.63 1.50
C PHE A 157 12.62 6.74 1.95
N VAL A 158 13.75 7.30 2.34
CA VAL A 158 14.89 6.50 2.82
C VAL A 158 14.50 5.59 4.00
N VAL A 159 13.70 6.09 4.93
CA VAL A 159 13.21 5.32 6.09
C VAL A 159 12.15 4.27 5.73
N HIS A 160 11.59 4.33 4.53
CA HIS A 160 10.62 3.35 4.01
C HIS A 160 11.31 2.17 3.31
N ARG A 161 12.54 2.33 2.82
CA ARG A 161 13.25 1.30 2.05
C ARG A 161 13.24 -0.08 2.72
N PRO A 162 13.50 -0.22 4.04
CA PRO A 162 13.45 -1.54 4.66
C PRO A 162 12.07 -2.21 4.56
N LEU A 163 10.98 -1.42 4.39
CA LEU A 163 9.65 -1.93 4.15
C LEU A 163 9.50 -2.48 2.72
N TYR A 164 10.14 -1.83 1.74
CA TYR A 164 10.18 -2.33 0.35
C TYR A 164 10.95 -3.64 0.25
N ASP A 165 12.03 -3.79 1.00
CA ASP A 165 12.82 -5.02 1.07
C ASP A 165 12.06 -6.18 1.75
N LEU A 166 10.99 -5.88 2.50
CA LEU A 166 10.15 -6.86 3.19
C LEU A 166 9.06 -7.46 2.30
N PHE A 167 8.48 -6.66 1.41
CA PHE A 167 7.39 -7.07 0.52
C PHE A 167 7.91 -7.71 -0.78
#